data_f3fb3a855f61b3e288b8540df2572e73
#
_entry.id   f3fb3a855f61b3e288b8540df2572e73
#
_cell.length_a   1.000
_cell.length_b   1.000
_cell.length_c   1.000
_cell.angle_alpha   90.00
_cell.angle_beta   90.00
_cell.angle_gamma   90.00
#
_symmetry.space_group_name_H-M   'P 1'
#
loop_
_entity.id
_entity.type
_entity.pdbx_description
1 polymer ?
#
loop_
_entity_poly.entity_id
_entity_poly.type
_entity_poly.pdbx_seq_one_letter_code
_entity_poly.pdbx_strand_id
1 'polypeptide(L)'
;MPTTNLPLRTLAWIACALAFFLIMYGSFVRLSNAGLSCPDWPTCYGRITWPVKPAAVAKADKAFPNRPVETHKTWREQTHRFAAGTLGLLVLAEALVATFASRRRFGLVIAAIVLIGIGIPMYMAKNYVTASVLAAIGEALLLAAAFLWRGSGWRRIAVLALAVVCFQALLGMWTVTWLLKPIVVTGHLLGGMATFALLAWVAWRISIREQFNPRVAHLFAAAVIGVVLLACQIFLGGWTSSNYAALACGIGGSAFPTCLGQWWPAMDFHQGFILWRGIGVDFQGGILDAAARTAIQMVHRFGAAAVFVYELWLAHQAGRAGLRGHAIALALLLLLQVALGISNVVLGLPLAIAVAHTGGAALLMFALVTLLARTRGIEGHSGMQTASAMPAAAAR
;
A
#
# COMPACT_ATOMS: atom_id res chain seq x y z
N MET A 1 -3.25 -14.55 -33.51
CA MET A 1 -3.99 -13.97 -32.38
C MET A 1 -3.33 -14.48 -31.11
N PRO A 2 -2.72 -13.67 -30.24
CA PRO A 2 -2.27 -14.18 -28.94
C PRO A 2 -3.51 -14.51 -28.13
N THR A 3 -3.65 -15.79 -27.80
CA THR A 3 -4.67 -16.29 -26.86
C THR A 3 -4.62 -15.42 -25.61
N THR A 4 -5.74 -14.76 -25.31
CA THR A 4 -5.90 -14.03 -24.06
C THR A 4 -5.67 -14.99 -22.93
N ASN A 5 -4.57 -14.85 -22.18
CA ASN A 5 -4.35 -15.63 -20.96
C ASN A 5 -5.41 -15.21 -19.93
N LEU A 6 -6.65 -15.67 -20.15
CA LEU A 6 -7.78 -15.41 -19.25
C LEU A 6 -7.44 -15.77 -17.80
N PRO A 7 -6.77 -16.92 -17.53
CA PRO A 7 -6.36 -17.24 -16.16
C PRO A 7 -5.42 -16.20 -15.52
N LEU A 8 -4.43 -15.70 -16.26
CA LEU A 8 -3.51 -14.69 -15.73
C LEU A 8 -4.21 -13.35 -15.45
N ARG A 9 -5.11 -12.93 -16.34
CA ARG A 9 -5.91 -11.72 -16.13
C ARG A 9 -6.80 -11.85 -14.90
N THR A 10 -7.44 -13.01 -14.71
CA THR A 10 -8.27 -13.29 -13.55
C THR A 10 -7.44 -13.29 -12.27
N LEU A 11 -6.26 -13.92 -12.26
CA LEU A 11 -5.33 -13.91 -11.14
C LEU A 11 -4.95 -12.48 -10.73
N ALA A 12 -4.57 -11.64 -11.70
CA ALA A 12 -4.17 -10.26 -11.44
C ALA A 12 -5.30 -9.42 -10.82
N TRP A 13 -6.54 -9.56 -11.31
CA TRP A 13 -7.69 -8.87 -10.73
C TRP A 13 -8.07 -9.39 -9.34
N ILE A 14 -7.96 -10.70 -9.09
CA ILE A 14 -8.19 -11.28 -7.75
C ILE A 14 -7.14 -10.76 -6.76
N ALA A 15 -5.85 -10.74 -7.14
CA ALA A 15 -4.79 -10.21 -6.29
C ALA A 15 -5.00 -8.71 -6.00
N CYS A 16 -5.37 -7.92 -7.01
CA CYS A 16 -5.69 -6.51 -6.86
C CYS A 16 -6.89 -6.29 -5.91
N ALA A 17 -7.99 -7.05 -6.07
CA ALA A 17 -9.15 -6.95 -5.19
C ALA A 17 -8.81 -7.36 -3.75
N LEU A 18 -8.06 -8.46 -3.56
CA LEU A 18 -7.64 -8.89 -2.22
C LEU A 18 -6.74 -7.85 -1.56
N ALA A 19 -5.83 -7.20 -2.30
CA ALA A 19 -5.00 -6.13 -1.78
C ALA A 19 -5.83 -4.93 -1.29
N PHE A 20 -6.87 -4.53 -2.02
CA PHE A 20 -7.81 -3.49 -1.60
C PHE A 20 -8.50 -3.85 -0.27
N PHE A 21 -9.08 -5.05 -0.18
CA PHE A 21 -9.72 -5.51 1.05
C PHE A 21 -8.73 -5.62 2.22
N LEU A 22 -7.50 -6.03 1.97
CA LEU A 22 -6.45 -6.10 2.98
C LEU A 22 -6.07 -4.73 3.54
N ILE A 23 -6.00 -3.69 2.71
CA ILE A 23 -5.77 -2.31 3.16
C ILE A 23 -6.87 -1.87 4.12
N MET A 24 -8.13 -2.11 3.76
CA MET A 24 -9.27 -1.77 4.62
C MET A 24 -9.26 -2.60 5.92
N TYR A 25 -8.99 -3.89 5.82
CA TYR A 25 -8.96 -4.78 6.97
C TYR A 25 -7.78 -4.46 7.90
N GLY A 26 -6.60 -4.13 7.37
CA GLY A 26 -5.46 -3.65 8.17
C GLY A 26 -5.76 -2.34 8.90
N SER A 27 -6.47 -1.42 8.24
CA SER A 27 -6.98 -0.20 8.87
C SER A 27 -7.96 -0.52 10.01
N PHE A 28 -8.88 -1.46 9.81
CA PHE A 28 -9.79 -1.95 10.86
C PHE A 28 -9.02 -2.54 12.04
N VAL A 29 -8.03 -3.40 11.80
CA VAL A 29 -7.17 -3.98 12.86
C VAL A 29 -6.48 -2.86 13.65
N ARG A 30 -5.88 -1.89 12.96
CA ARG A 30 -5.19 -0.77 13.61
C ARG A 30 -6.13 0.11 14.43
N LEU A 31 -7.26 0.52 13.87
CA LEU A 31 -8.21 1.45 14.47
C LEU A 31 -9.06 0.80 15.59
N SER A 32 -9.19 -0.52 15.57
CA SER A 32 -9.82 -1.26 16.65
C SER A 32 -8.85 -1.67 17.79
N ASN A 33 -7.64 -1.07 17.81
CA ASN A 33 -6.57 -1.35 18.78
C ASN A 33 -6.23 -2.85 18.88
N ALA A 34 -6.28 -3.58 17.75
CA ALA A 34 -5.96 -4.99 17.66
C ALA A 34 -4.55 -5.27 17.11
N GLY A 35 -3.76 -4.24 16.76
CA GLY A 35 -2.46 -4.41 16.09
C GLY A 35 -1.31 -4.91 16.96
N LEU A 36 -1.52 -5.10 18.27
CA LEU A 36 -0.60 -5.74 19.20
C LEU A 36 -1.27 -6.88 19.96
N SER A 37 -2.34 -7.46 19.43
CA SER A 37 -3.08 -8.52 20.11
C SER A 37 -2.43 -9.90 19.99
N CYS A 38 -1.44 -10.06 19.09
CA CYS A 38 -0.55 -11.22 19.00
C CYS A 38 0.88 -10.77 19.28
N PRO A 39 1.49 -11.17 20.41
CA PRO A 39 2.79 -10.64 20.85
C PRO A 39 3.99 -11.15 20.04
N ASP A 40 3.81 -12.20 19.25
CA ASP A 40 4.84 -12.87 18.46
C ASP A 40 4.50 -12.88 16.96
N TRP A 41 5.49 -13.19 16.14
CA TRP A 41 5.35 -13.28 14.68
C TRP A 41 6.23 -14.44 14.15
N PRO A 42 5.76 -15.22 13.18
CA PRO A 42 4.48 -15.16 12.45
C PRO A 42 3.29 -15.79 13.22
N THR A 43 3.56 -16.40 14.35
CA THR A 43 2.58 -17.04 15.24
C THR A 43 1.79 -16.03 16.07
N CYS A 44 0.76 -16.52 16.77
CA CYS A 44 -0.01 -15.76 17.75
C CYS A 44 -0.03 -16.57 19.05
N TYR A 45 0.69 -16.10 20.07
CA TYR A 45 0.94 -16.83 21.31
C TYR A 45 1.58 -18.23 21.09
N GLY A 46 2.58 -18.30 20.20
CA GLY A 46 3.27 -19.53 19.82
C GLY A 46 2.43 -20.51 18.98
N ARG A 47 1.27 -20.10 18.46
CA ARG A 47 0.33 -20.94 17.69
C ARG A 47 0.16 -20.40 16.27
N ILE A 48 -0.17 -21.27 15.35
CA ILE A 48 -0.55 -20.86 13.96
C ILE A 48 -1.87 -20.06 14.02
N THR A 49 -2.86 -20.56 14.78
CA THR A 49 -4.11 -19.88 15.06
C THR A 49 -3.99 -19.10 16.39
N TRP A 50 -5.08 -18.52 16.87
CA TRP A 50 -5.13 -17.82 18.16
C TRP A 50 -5.76 -18.68 19.26
N PRO A 51 -5.43 -18.44 20.55
CA PRO A 51 -6.03 -19.16 21.67
C PRO A 51 -7.50 -18.75 21.82
N VAL A 52 -8.40 -19.76 21.91
CA VAL A 52 -9.85 -19.55 22.08
C VAL A 52 -10.36 -20.28 23.34
N LYS A 53 -9.91 -21.53 23.55
CA LYS A 53 -10.37 -22.34 24.68
C LYS A 53 -9.78 -21.83 25.99
N PRO A 54 -10.52 -21.80 27.12
CA PRO A 54 -10.03 -21.26 28.39
C PRO A 54 -8.66 -21.82 28.82
N ALA A 55 -8.42 -23.12 28.69
CA ALA A 55 -7.13 -23.74 29.02
C ALA A 55 -6.00 -23.24 28.08
N ALA A 56 -6.29 -22.93 26.80
CA ALA A 56 -5.31 -22.38 25.86
C ALA A 56 -5.02 -20.91 26.16
N VAL A 57 -6.02 -20.15 26.57
CA VAL A 57 -5.87 -18.76 27.02
C VAL A 57 -5.02 -18.70 28.27
N ALA A 58 -5.34 -19.48 29.30
CA ALA A 58 -4.55 -19.51 30.54
C ALA A 58 -3.09 -19.93 30.32
N LYS A 59 -2.83 -20.88 29.39
CA LYS A 59 -1.45 -21.24 29.00
C LYS A 59 -0.74 -20.11 28.31
N ALA A 60 -1.43 -19.37 27.41
CA ALA A 60 -0.89 -18.23 26.69
C ALA A 60 -0.58 -17.06 27.62
N ASP A 61 -1.50 -16.73 28.57
CA ASP A 61 -1.31 -15.68 29.56
C ASP A 61 -0.11 -15.95 30.48
N LYS A 62 0.08 -17.23 30.86
CA LYS A 62 1.27 -17.63 31.62
C LYS A 62 2.58 -17.47 30.80
N ALA A 63 2.55 -17.75 29.52
CA ALA A 63 3.73 -17.64 28.66
C ALA A 63 4.05 -16.18 28.25
N PHE A 64 3.05 -15.29 28.21
CA PHE A 64 3.15 -13.90 27.81
C PHE A 64 2.52 -12.95 28.84
N PRO A 65 3.05 -12.87 30.08
CA PRO A 65 2.40 -12.16 31.19
C PRO A 65 2.22 -10.66 30.92
N ASN A 66 3.08 -10.05 30.12
CA ASN A 66 3.02 -8.62 29.77
C ASN A 66 1.99 -8.30 28.67
N ARG A 67 1.40 -9.31 28.05
CA ARG A 67 0.42 -9.18 26.96
C ARG A 67 -0.64 -10.28 27.09
N PRO A 68 -1.58 -10.16 28.05
CA PRO A 68 -2.64 -11.14 28.22
C PRO A 68 -3.54 -11.24 26.99
N VAL A 69 -4.16 -12.40 26.80
CA VAL A 69 -4.96 -12.69 25.60
C VAL A 69 -6.27 -11.91 25.61
N GLU A 70 -6.44 -11.05 24.63
CA GLU A 70 -7.71 -10.41 24.31
C GLU A 70 -8.39 -11.15 23.14
N THR A 71 -9.14 -12.21 23.42
CA THR A 71 -9.72 -13.12 22.40
C THR A 71 -10.53 -12.38 21.32
N HIS A 72 -11.20 -11.28 21.70
CA HIS A 72 -11.98 -10.45 20.77
C HIS A 72 -11.09 -9.61 19.79
N LYS A 73 -9.78 -9.50 20.04
CA LYS A 73 -8.81 -8.80 19.19
C LYS A 73 -7.87 -9.75 18.43
N THR A 74 -7.44 -10.85 19.07
CA THR A 74 -6.44 -11.76 18.50
C THR A 74 -6.84 -12.33 17.12
N TRP A 75 -8.11 -12.69 16.95
CA TRP A 75 -8.62 -13.21 15.69
C TRP A 75 -8.51 -12.17 14.55
N ARG A 76 -8.71 -10.87 14.85
CA ARG A 76 -8.63 -9.81 13.86
C ARG A 76 -7.21 -9.71 13.27
N GLU A 77 -6.21 -9.67 14.15
CA GLU A 77 -4.83 -9.59 13.73
C GLU A 77 -4.38 -10.84 12.98
N GLN A 78 -4.66 -12.04 13.51
CA GLN A 78 -4.21 -13.28 12.88
C GLN A 78 -4.91 -13.55 11.54
N THR A 79 -6.19 -13.22 11.40
CA THR A 79 -6.91 -13.29 10.12
C THR A 79 -6.30 -12.34 9.09
N HIS A 80 -5.87 -11.12 9.50
CA HIS A 80 -5.15 -10.21 8.61
C HIS A 80 -3.85 -10.84 8.11
N ARG A 81 -3.07 -11.48 8.99
CA ARG A 81 -1.83 -12.18 8.62
C ARG A 81 -2.08 -13.31 7.63
N PHE A 82 -3.13 -14.11 7.80
CA PHE A 82 -3.50 -15.17 6.84
C PHE A 82 -3.89 -14.62 5.48
N ALA A 83 -4.71 -13.59 5.44
CA ALA A 83 -5.09 -12.94 4.20
C ALA A 83 -3.90 -12.28 3.49
N ALA A 84 -2.95 -11.70 4.26
CA ALA A 84 -1.70 -11.17 3.72
C ALA A 84 -0.80 -12.27 3.15
N GLY A 85 -0.71 -13.42 3.82
CA GLY A 85 0.00 -14.60 3.29
C GLY A 85 -0.62 -15.10 1.98
N THR A 86 -1.97 -15.16 1.91
CA THR A 86 -2.69 -15.53 0.68
C THR A 86 -2.38 -14.56 -0.45
N LEU A 87 -2.38 -13.23 -0.19
CA LEU A 87 -1.97 -12.23 -1.18
C LEU A 87 -0.53 -12.47 -1.63
N GLY A 88 0.39 -12.75 -0.70
CA GLY A 88 1.78 -13.06 -1.01
C GLY A 88 1.92 -14.23 -1.99
N LEU A 89 1.14 -15.31 -1.80
CA LEU A 89 1.10 -16.45 -2.70
C LEU A 89 0.56 -16.11 -4.09
N LEU A 90 -0.47 -15.27 -4.19
CA LEU A 90 -1.00 -14.82 -5.49
C LEU A 90 0.02 -13.98 -6.24
N VAL A 91 0.70 -13.05 -5.55
CA VAL A 91 1.75 -12.20 -6.14
C VAL A 91 2.98 -13.04 -6.55
N LEU A 92 3.33 -14.06 -5.76
CA LEU A 92 4.37 -15.01 -6.12
C LEU A 92 3.99 -15.76 -7.41
N ALA A 93 2.76 -16.25 -7.52
CA ALA A 93 2.28 -16.91 -8.74
C ALA A 93 2.38 -16.00 -9.97
N GLU A 94 1.99 -14.72 -9.85
CA GLU A 94 2.17 -13.72 -10.93
C GLU A 94 3.64 -13.55 -11.32
N ALA A 95 4.54 -13.41 -10.35
CA ALA A 95 5.98 -13.24 -10.59
C ALA A 95 6.60 -14.48 -11.24
N LEU A 96 6.19 -15.69 -10.85
CA LEU A 96 6.63 -16.94 -11.47
C LEU A 96 6.17 -17.02 -12.93
N VAL A 97 4.90 -16.72 -13.22
CA VAL A 97 4.39 -16.66 -14.60
C VAL A 97 5.13 -15.59 -15.41
N ALA A 98 5.40 -14.42 -14.82
CA ALA A 98 6.13 -13.35 -15.48
C ALA A 98 7.57 -13.75 -15.88
N THR A 99 8.22 -14.60 -15.08
CA THR A 99 9.62 -14.99 -15.25
C THR A 99 9.82 -16.32 -15.97
N PHE A 100 8.77 -17.13 -16.12
CA PHE A 100 8.82 -18.52 -16.64
C PHE A 100 9.61 -18.66 -17.96
N ALA A 101 9.47 -17.72 -18.89
CA ALA A 101 10.16 -17.73 -20.17
C ALA A 101 11.67 -17.44 -20.08
N SER A 102 12.21 -17.10 -18.92
CA SER A 102 13.62 -16.75 -18.73
C SER A 102 14.21 -17.54 -17.56
N ARG A 103 14.95 -18.63 -17.86
CA ARG A 103 15.59 -19.48 -16.84
C ARG A 103 16.35 -18.68 -15.78
N ARG A 104 17.11 -17.66 -16.20
CA ARG A 104 17.90 -16.81 -15.29
C ARG A 104 17.01 -16.05 -14.30
N ARG A 105 15.95 -15.39 -14.78
CA ARG A 105 15.05 -14.59 -13.93
C ARG A 105 14.21 -15.47 -13.03
N PHE A 106 13.71 -16.56 -13.57
CA PHE A 106 12.96 -17.56 -12.81
C PHE A 106 13.83 -18.15 -11.68
N GLY A 107 15.09 -18.51 -11.99
CA GLY A 107 16.04 -18.99 -10.98
C GLY A 107 16.32 -17.96 -9.89
N LEU A 108 16.46 -16.66 -10.25
CA LEU A 108 16.64 -15.58 -9.25
C LEU A 108 15.42 -15.45 -8.33
N VAL A 109 14.20 -15.50 -8.88
CA VAL A 109 12.96 -15.43 -8.07
C VAL A 109 12.85 -16.63 -7.14
N ILE A 110 13.12 -17.86 -7.63
CA ILE A 110 13.09 -19.06 -6.80
C ILE A 110 14.14 -18.98 -5.69
N ALA A 111 15.38 -18.61 -6.02
CA ALA A 111 16.46 -18.49 -5.03
C ALA A 111 16.09 -17.44 -3.96
N ALA A 112 15.53 -16.30 -4.36
CA ALA A 112 15.08 -15.26 -3.45
C ALA A 112 14.02 -15.78 -2.46
N ILE A 113 12.97 -16.44 -2.97
CA ILE A 113 11.88 -16.95 -2.13
C ILE A 113 12.35 -18.07 -1.20
N VAL A 114 13.26 -18.92 -1.66
CA VAL A 114 13.87 -19.96 -0.81
C VAL A 114 14.67 -19.32 0.33
N LEU A 115 15.50 -18.31 0.05
CA LEU A 115 16.28 -17.60 1.08
C LEU A 115 15.39 -16.90 2.09
N ILE A 116 14.37 -16.16 1.63
CA ILE A 116 13.40 -15.49 2.51
C ILE A 116 12.65 -16.54 3.34
N GLY A 117 12.22 -17.66 2.71
CA GLY A 117 11.53 -18.74 3.38
C GLY A 117 12.36 -19.40 4.48
N ILE A 118 13.67 -19.61 4.25
CA ILE A 118 14.60 -20.13 5.27
C ILE A 118 14.81 -19.08 6.38
N GLY A 119 14.76 -17.80 6.07
CA GLY A 119 14.85 -16.72 7.06
C GLY A 119 13.78 -16.78 8.15
N ILE A 120 12.56 -17.24 7.84
CA ILE A 120 11.44 -17.34 8.81
C ILE A 120 11.77 -18.29 9.97
N PRO A 121 12.09 -19.58 9.78
CA PRO A 121 12.47 -20.47 10.88
C PRO A 121 13.74 -20.00 11.60
N MET A 122 14.69 -19.37 10.94
CA MET A 122 15.87 -18.77 11.59
C MET A 122 15.45 -17.66 12.57
N TYR A 123 14.52 -16.78 12.13
CA TYR A 123 13.96 -15.76 13.01
C TYR A 123 13.24 -16.38 14.21
N MET A 124 12.40 -17.40 14.02
CA MET A 124 11.72 -18.13 15.10
C MET A 124 12.70 -18.78 16.08
N ALA A 125 13.84 -19.26 15.58
CA ALA A 125 14.94 -19.79 16.38
C ALA A 125 15.78 -18.68 17.06
N LYS A 126 15.35 -17.40 17.01
CA LYS A 126 16.05 -16.23 17.54
C LYS A 126 17.40 -15.93 16.90
N ASN A 127 17.71 -16.53 15.76
CA ASN A 127 18.89 -16.22 14.94
C ASN A 127 18.59 -15.03 14.03
N TYR A 128 18.44 -13.85 14.62
CA TYR A 128 17.98 -12.64 13.92
C TYR A 128 18.96 -12.14 12.86
N VAL A 129 20.26 -12.28 13.10
CA VAL A 129 21.28 -11.84 12.14
C VAL A 129 21.19 -12.66 10.85
N THR A 130 21.21 -13.99 10.97
CA THR A 130 21.10 -14.88 9.80
C THR A 130 19.78 -14.66 9.07
N ALA A 131 18.65 -14.53 9.78
CA ALA A 131 17.35 -14.24 9.20
C ALA A 131 17.35 -12.93 8.40
N SER A 132 17.94 -11.86 8.95
CA SER A 132 18.03 -10.56 8.29
C SER A 132 18.91 -10.60 7.05
N VAL A 133 20.04 -11.28 7.11
CA VAL A 133 20.96 -11.44 5.96
C VAL A 133 20.27 -12.21 4.83
N LEU A 134 19.60 -13.32 5.15
CA LEU A 134 18.87 -14.12 4.15
C LEU A 134 17.75 -13.32 3.50
N ALA A 135 16.97 -12.56 4.30
CA ALA A 135 15.93 -11.69 3.78
C ALA A 135 16.49 -10.58 2.88
N ALA A 136 17.60 -9.93 3.28
CA ALA A 136 18.24 -8.87 2.50
C ALA A 136 18.80 -9.39 1.16
N ILE A 137 19.44 -10.56 1.17
CA ILE A 137 19.93 -11.20 -0.07
C ILE A 137 18.75 -11.57 -0.97
N GLY A 138 17.70 -12.18 -0.42
CA GLY A 138 16.50 -12.53 -1.17
C GLY A 138 15.85 -11.30 -1.81
N GLU A 139 15.71 -10.22 -1.07
CA GLU A 139 15.16 -8.94 -1.58
C GLU A 139 16.04 -8.36 -2.70
N ALA A 140 17.38 -8.37 -2.53
CA ALA A 140 18.30 -7.92 -3.56
C ALA A 140 18.20 -8.76 -4.85
N LEU A 141 17.99 -10.07 -4.74
CA LEU A 141 17.78 -10.94 -5.90
C LEU A 141 16.47 -10.63 -6.63
N LEU A 142 15.37 -10.33 -5.91
CA LEU A 142 14.10 -9.91 -6.52
C LEU A 142 14.27 -8.60 -7.27
N LEU A 143 14.91 -7.61 -6.66
CA LEU A 143 15.21 -6.33 -7.30
C LEU A 143 16.10 -6.52 -8.52
N ALA A 144 17.17 -7.33 -8.42
CA ALA A 144 18.03 -7.67 -9.56
C ALA A 144 17.21 -8.32 -10.69
N ALA A 145 16.34 -9.29 -10.37
CA ALA A 145 15.48 -9.92 -11.36
C ALA A 145 14.57 -8.90 -12.06
N ALA A 146 14.01 -7.95 -11.32
CA ALA A 146 13.16 -6.89 -11.88
C ALA A 146 13.95 -5.92 -12.76
N PHE A 147 15.14 -5.48 -12.34
CA PHE A 147 15.96 -4.50 -13.07
C PHE A 147 16.72 -5.07 -14.26
N LEU A 148 16.84 -6.39 -14.39
CA LEU A 148 17.37 -7.04 -15.60
C LEU A 148 16.46 -6.87 -16.83
N TRP A 149 15.22 -6.43 -16.68
CA TRP A 149 14.37 -6.08 -17.81
C TRP A 149 14.64 -4.65 -18.29
N ARG A 150 14.87 -4.55 -19.59
CA ARG A 150 14.81 -3.27 -20.29
C ARG A 150 13.34 -3.01 -20.65
N GLY A 151 12.74 -1.97 -20.10
CA GLY A 151 11.35 -1.58 -20.35
C GLY A 151 10.44 -1.72 -19.12
N SER A 152 9.23 -1.14 -19.22
CA SER A 152 8.23 -1.04 -18.15
C SER A 152 7.08 -2.04 -18.30
N GLY A 153 7.33 -3.19 -18.94
CA GLY A 153 6.31 -4.22 -19.16
C GLY A 153 5.74 -4.78 -17.83
N TRP A 154 4.52 -5.31 -17.87
CA TRP A 154 3.84 -5.89 -16.71
C TRP A 154 4.68 -6.93 -15.95
N ARG A 155 5.53 -7.68 -16.68
CA ARG A 155 6.41 -8.71 -16.09
C ARG A 155 7.38 -8.15 -15.07
N ARG A 156 8.01 -7.01 -15.39
CA ARG A 156 8.89 -6.30 -14.46
C ARG A 156 8.13 -5.86 -13.20
N ILE A 157 6.94 -5.30 -13.41
CA ILE A 157 6.11 -4.77 -12.33
C ILE A 157 5.60 -5.90 -11.41
N ALA A 158 5.28 -7.09 -11.96
CA ALA A 158 4.90 -8.25 -11.16
C ALA A 158 6.03 -8.70 -10.22
N VAL A 159 7.30 -8.71 -10.68
CA VAL A 159 8.45 -9.03 -9.80
C VAL A 159 8.70 -7.92 -8.78
N LEU A 160 8.55 -6.64 -9.15
CA LEU A 160 8.62 -5.53 -8.20
C LEU A 160 7.50 -5.61 -7.14
N ALA A 161 6.29 -6.01 -7.54
CA ALA A 161 5.20 -6.23 -6.59
C ALA A 161 5.55 -7.35 -5.58
N LEU A 162 6.20 -8.42 -6.03
CA LEU A 162 6.68 -9.48 -5.14
C LEU A 162 7.75 -8.96 -4.16
N ALA A 163 8.71 -8.17 -4.61
CA ALA A 163 9.70 -7.54 -3.74
C ALA A 163 9.01 -6.65 -2.68
N VAL A 164 8.09 -5.78 -3.10
CA VAL A 164 7.35 -4.93 -2.18
C VAL A 164 6.53 -5.76 -1.18
N VAL A 165 5.91 -6.87 -1.58
CA VAL A 165 5.14 -7.75 -0.68
C VAL A 165 6.07 -8.46 0.32
N CYS A 166 7.25 -8.90 -0.08
CA CYS A 166 8.23 -9.49 0.85
C CYS A 166 8.69 -8.44 1.88
N PHE A 167 9.01 -7.23 1.44
CA PHE A 167 9.34 -6.14 2.35
C PHE A 167 8.16 -5.75 3.26
N GLN A 168 6.92 -5.82 2.76
CA GLN A 168 5.70 -5.62 3.55
C GLN A 168 5.56 -6.63 4.70
N ALA A 169 5.95 -7.88 4.50
CA ALA A 169 5.95 -8.88 5.57
C ALA A 169 6.91 -8.49 6.70
N LEU A 170 8.10 -7.94 6.36
CA LEU A 170 9.05 -7.41 7.34
C LEU A 170 8.48 -6.20 8.08
N LEU A 171 7.89 -5.24 7.37
CA LEU A 171 7.24 -4.09 8.00
C LEU A 171 6.09 -4.54 8.92
N GLY A 172 5.26 -5.51 8.49
CA GLY A 172 4.22 -6.10 9.31
C GLY A 172 4.75 -6.77 10.58
N MET A 173 5.87 -7.49 10.49
CA MET A 173 6.57 -8.03 11.66
C MET A 173 7.05 -6.90 12.58
N TRP A 174 7.67 -5.86 12.05
CA TRP A 174 8.17 -4.74 12.84
C TRP A 174 7.07 -3.86 13.44
N THR A 175 5.86 -3.83 12.89
CA THR A 175 4.73 -3.15 13.56
C THR A 175 4.46 -3.75 14.93
N VAL A 176 4.62 -5.06 15.08
CA VAL A 176 4.42 -5.79 16.34
C VAL A 176 5.67 -5.71 17.22
N THR A 177 6.83 -6.10 16.67
CA THR A 177 8.08 -6.24 17.45
C THR A 177 8.67 -4.88 17.87
N TRP A 178 8.33 -3.80 17.19
CA TRP A 178 8.71 -2.43 17.54
C TRP A 178 7.52 -1.62 18.08
N LEU A 179 6.52 -2.31 18.64
CA LEU A 179 5.44 -1.77 19.46
C LEU A 179 4.74 -0.58 18.80
N LEU A 180 4.26 -0.77 17.57
CA LEU A 180 3.54 0.23 16.75
C LEU A 180 4.34 1.50 16.46
N LYS A 181 5.66 1.38 16.29
CA LYS A 181 6.52 2.54 15.95
C LYS A 181 5.95 3.31 14.76
N PRO A 182 5.69 4.63 14.87
CA PRO A 182 4.90 5.38 13.90
C PRO A 182 5.44 5.31 12.46
N ILE A 183 6.76 5.41 12.27
CA ILE A 183 7.36 5.34 10.94
C ILE A 183 7.19 3.95 10.30
N VAL A 184 7.20 2.88 11.09
CA VAL A 184 7.00 1.51 10.62
C VAL A 184 5.54 1.27 10.23
N VAL A 185 4.60 1.71 11.08
CA VAL A 185 3.15 1.62 10.78
C VAL A 185 2.80 2.42 9.53
N THR A 186 3.33 3.64 9.41
CA THR A 186 3.12 4.49 8.23
C THR A 186 3.77 3.88 6.98
N GLY A 187 4.98 3.33 7.11
CA GLY A 187 5.67 2.61 6.03
C GLY A 187 4.90 1.36 5.59
N HIS A 188 4.32 0.62 6.54
CA HIS A 188 3.48 -0.55 6.23
C HIS A 188 2.20 -0.16 5.48
N LEU A 189 1.55 0.94 5.83
CA LEU A 189 0.42 1.48 5.07
C LEU A 189 0.83 1.88 3.65
N LEU A 190 1.91 2.64 3.49
CA LEU A 190 2.40 3.07 2.18
C LEU A 190 2.81 1.90 1.28
N GLY A 191 3.51 0.92 1.84
CA GLY A 191 3.89 -0.26 1.08
C GLY A 191 2.67 -1.12 0.70
N GLY A 192 1.61 -1.18 1.54
CA GLY A 192 0.33 -1.78 1.19
C GLY A 192 -0.33 -1.06 0.02
N MET A 193 -0.35 0.27 0.03
CA MET A 193 -0.85 1.09 -1.08
C MET A 193 0.01 0.93 -2.35
N ALA A 194 1.33 0.85 -2.21
CA ALA A 194 2.24 0.58 -3.34
C ALA A 194 2.00 -0.81 -3.93
N THR A 195 1.84 -1.85 -3.10
CA THR A 195 1.46 -3.20 -3.56
C THR A 195 0.18 -3.16 -4.37
N PHE A 196 -0.86 -2.51 -3.85
CA PHE A 196 -2.14 -2.36 -4.53
C PHE A 196 -2.00 -1.60 -5.86
N ALA A 197 -1.25 -0.50 -5.88
CA ALA A 197 -0.99 0.29 -7.10
C ALA A 197 -0.25 -0.54 -8.17
N LEU A 198 0.77 -1.32 -7.77
CA LEU A 198 1.51 -2.20 -8.67
C LEU A 198 0.64 -3.32 -9.22
N LEU A 199 -0.20 -3.95 -8.40
CA LEU A 199 -1.15 -4.98 -8.83
C LEU A 199 -2.23 -4.42 -9.76
N ALA A 200 -2.77 -3.25 -9.46
CA ALA A 200 -3.69 -2.54 -10.34
C ALA A 200 -3.03 -2.24 -11.70
N TRP A 201 -1.78 -1.79 -11.70
CA TRP A 201 -1.01 -1.58 -12.93
C TRP A 201 -0.84 -2.87 -13.72
N VAL A 202 -0.42 -3.98 -13.08
CA VAL A 202 -0.28 -5.30 -13.74
C VAL A 202 -1.60 -5.73 -14.35
N ALA A 203 -2.70 -5.67 -13.57
CA ALA A 203 -4.03 -6.05 -14.02
C ALA A 203 -4.49 -5.23 -15.25
N TRP A 204 -4.27 -3.92 -15.24
CA TRP A 204 -4.57 -3.06 -16.39
C TRP A 204 -3.69 -3.36 -17.59
N ARG A 205 -2.37 -3.51 -17.42
CA ARG A 205 -1.44 -3.78 -18.54
C ARG A 205 -1.69 -5.11 -19.22
N ILE A 206 -2.22 -6.10 -18.51
CA ILE A 206 -2.65 -7.39 -19.09
C ILE A 206 -4.02 -7.26 -19.76
N SER A 207 -4.88 -6.34 -19.29
CA SER A 207 -6.28 -6.22 -19.72
C SER A 207 -6.50 -5.22 -20.84
N ILE A 208 -5.75 -4.09 -20.85
CA ILE A 208 -5.94 -3.02 -21.82
C ILE A 208 -5.40 -3.46 -23.19
N ARG A 209 -6.26 -3.34 -24.21
CA ARG A 209 -5.92 -3.54 -25.62
C ARG A 209 -5.93 -2.22 -26.42
N GLU A 210 -6.14 -1.10 -25.73
CA GLU A 210 -6.26 0.20 -26.37
C GLU A 210 -4.93 0.63 -26.99
N GLN A 211 -4.99 1.11 -28.25
CA GLN A 211 -3.85 1.71 -28.92
C GLN A 211 -3.46 3.03 -28.22
N PHE A 212 -2.19 3.41 -28.37
CA PHE A 212 -1.70 4.69 -27.89
C PHE A 212 -2.58 5.84 -28.42
N ASN A 213 -3.13 6.65 -27.52
CA ASN A 213 -3.93 7.81 -27.90
C ASN A 213 -3.15 9.10 -27.53
N PRO A 214 -2.63 9.83 -28.52
CA PRO A 214 -1.85 11.05 -28.28
C PRO A 214 -2.64 12.13 -27.53
N ARG A 215 -3.99 12.15 -27.62
CA ARG A 215 -4.84 13.14 -26.93
C ARG A 215 -4.79 13.00 -25.39
N VAL A 216 -4.43 11.84 -24.87
CA VAL A 216 -4.34 11.61 -23.42
C VAL A 216 -2.90 11.43 -22.94
N ALA A 217 -1.96 11.23 -23.86
CA ALA A 217 -0.55 10.99 -23.53
C ALA A 217 0.09 12.15 -22.74
N HIS A 218 -0.30 13.39 -23.03
CA HIS A 218 0.20 14.59 -22.34
C HIS A 218 -0.18 14.61 -20.85
N LEU A 219 -1.21 13.86 -20.44
CA LEU A 219 -1.62 13.76 -19.02
C LEU A 219 -0.71 12.85 -18.20
N PHE A 220 0.21 12.10 -18.82
CA PHE A 220 1.04 11.12 -18.10
C PHE A 220 1.83 11.76 -16.95
N ALA A 221 2.58 12.83 -17.22
CA ALA A 221 3.38 13.50 -16.20
C ALA A 221 2.49 14.08 -15.07
N ALA A 222 1.35 14.68 -15.43
CA ALA A 222 0.40 15.20 -14.45
C ALA A 222 -0.20 14.07 -13.58
N ALA A 223 -0.53 12.93 -14.17
CA ALA A 223 -1.02 11.77 -13.41
C ALA A 223 0.06 11.17 -12.48
N VAL A 224 1.35 11.17 -12.89
CA VAL A 224 2.46 10.77 -12.03
C VAL A 224 2.58 11.71 -10.83
N ILE A 225 2.51 13.03 -11.05
CA ILE A 225 2.52 14.03 -9.97
C ILE A 225 1.34 13.80 -9.03
N GLY A 226 0.13 13.53 -9.56
CA GLY A 226 -1.04 13.19 -8.76
C GLY A 226 -0.81 11.98 -7.86
N VAL A 227 -0.26 10.89 -8.39
CA VAL A 227 0.11 9.70 -7.60
C VAL A 227 1.10 10.05 -6.48
N VAL A 228 2.12 10.85 -6.77
CA VAL A 228 3.13 11.25 -5.78
C VAL A 228 2.50 12.12 -4.69
N LEU A 229 1.69 13.12 -5.05
CA LEU A 229 0.99 13.99 -4.09
C LEU A 229 0.03 13.18 -3.22
N LEU A 230 -0.73 12.25 -3.81
CA LEU A 230 -1.60 11.36 -3.06
C LEU A 230 -0.80 10.44 -2.12
N ALA A 231 0.35 9.90 -2.55
CA ALA A 231 1.22 9.10 -1.70
C ALA A 231 1.77 9.90 -0.51
N CYS A 232 2.18 11.15 -0.72
CA CYS A 232 2.57 12.07 0.36
C CYS A 232 1.41 12.33 1.33
N GLN A 233 0.20 12.51 0.82
CA GLN A 233 -1.00 12.71 1.65
C GLN A 233 -1.36 11.45 2.45
N ILE A 234 -1.21 10.26 1.85
CA ILE A 234 -1.39 8.98 2.55
C ILE A 234 -0.32 8.81 3.64
N PHE A 235 0.94 9.23 3.39
CA PHE A 235 1.97 9.28 4.43
C PHE A 235 1.52 10.16 5.60
N LEU A 236 1.05 11.38 5.35
CA LEU A 236 0.56 12.28 6.40
C LEU A 236 -0.64 11.70 7.14
N GLY A 237 -1.56 11.00 6.45
CA GLY A 237 -2.68 10.28 7.06
C GLY A 237 -2.23 9.12 7.96
N GLY A 238 -1.27 8.32 7.48
CA GLY A 238 -0.64 7.25 8.26
C GLY A 238 0.10 7.80 9.48
N TRP A 239 0.82 8.92 9.32
CA TRP A 239 1.50 9.62 10.40
C TRP A 239 0.52 10.16 11.45
N THR A 240 -0.60 10.74 10.99
CA THR A 240 -1.70 11.18 11.85
C THR A 240 -2.30 10.03 12.66
N SER A 241 -2.59 8.90 12.01
CA SER A 241 -3.13 7.73 12.67
C SER A 241 -2.14 7.11 13.66
N SER A 242 -0.87 6.89 13.25
CA SER A 242 0.13 6.20 14.06
C SER A 242 0.58 6.99 15.28
N ASN A 243 0.49 8.32 15.25
CA ASN A 243 0.76 9.22 16.38
C ASN A 243 -0.51 9.60 17.17
N TYR A 244 -1.66 8.97 16.91
CA TYR A 244 -2.94 9.27 17.59
C TYR A 244 -3.33 10.76 17.53
N ALA A 245 -3.02 11.40 16.40
CA ALA A 245 -3.25 12.82 16.17
C ALA A 245 -4.61 13.13 15.51
N ALA A 246 -5.43 12.12 15.17
CA ALA A 246 -6.67 12.29 14.40
C ALA A 246 -7.68 13.24 15.07
N LEU A 247 -7.74 13.27 16.41
CA LEU A 247 -8.64 14.12 17.19
C LEU A 247 -7.88 15.24 17.94
N ALA A 248 -6.66 15.57 17.54
CA ALA A 248 -5.86 16.62 18.19
C ALA A 248 -6.52 18.02 18.14
N CYS A 249 -7.38 18.27 17.16
CA CYS A 249 -8.14 19.48 17.04
C CYS A 249 -9.48 19.51 17.83
N GLY A 250 -9.77 18.45 18.62
CA GLY A 250 -11.05 18.26 19.29
C GLY A 250 -12.06 17.52 18.43
N ILE A 251 -13.34 17.63 18.79
CA ILE A 251 -14.49 16.97 18.15
C ILE A 251 -15.58 18.03 17.89
N GLY A 252 -16.36 17.83 16.83
CA GLY A 252 -17.50 18.71 16.51
C GLY A 252 -17.09 20.06 15.88
N GLY A 253 -17.90 21.09 16.09
CA GLY A 253 -17.77 22.37 15.39
C GLY A 253 -16.50 23.19 15.73
N SER A 254 -15.90 22.98 16.89
CA SER A 254 -14.60 23.60 17.24
C SER A 254 -13.42 22.92 16.55
N ALA A 255 -13.63 21.71 16.02
CA ALA A 255 -12.60 20.90 15.40
C ALA A 255 -12.50 21.12 13.87
N PHE A 256 -13.54 21.62 13.24
CA PHE A 256 -13.59 21.92 11.79
C PHE A 256 -14.60 23.02 11.49
N PRO A 257 -14.30 24.03 10.63
CA PRO A 257 -13.06 24.18 9.84
C PRO A 257 -11.83 24.60 10.65
N THR A 258 -12.02 25.13 11.86
CA THR A 258 -10.94 25.53 12.78
C THR A 258 -10.29 24.31 13.45
N CYS A 259 -9.31 24.54 14.30
CA CYS A 259 -8.68 23.55 15.17
C CYS A 259 -8.66 24.12 16.58
N LEU A 260 -9.33 23.46 17.54
CA LEU A 260 -9.54 23.98 18.90
C LEU A 260 -10.19 25.39 18.91
N GLY A 261 -11.08 25.65 17.96
CA GLY A 261 -11.72 26.95 17.77
C GLY A 261 -10.83 28.04 17.16
N GLN A 262 -9.59 27.72 16.77
CA GLN A 262 -8.63 28.68 16.20
C GLN A 262 -8.23 28.30 14.78
N TRP A 263 -7.94 29.28 13.93
CA TRP A 263 -7.38 29.05 12.59
C TRP A 263 -5.90 28.64 12.64
N TRP A 264 -5.17 29.11 13.65
CA TRP A 264 -3.76 28.81 13.87
C TRP A 264 -3.52 28.50 15.36
N PRO A 265 -3.78 27.26 15.81
CA PRO A 265 -3.56 26.84 17.19
C PRO A 265 -2.07 26.70 17.50
N ALA A 266 -1.74 26.49 18.79
CA ALA A 266 -0.38 26.16 19.20
C ALA A 266 0.06 24.82 18.57
N MET A 267 1.22 24.81 17.91
CA MET A 267 1.77 23.68 17.17
C MET A 267 3.26 23.53 17.44
N ASP A 268 3.70 22.29 17.71
CA ASP A 268 5.12 21.92 17.76
C ASP A 268 5.48 21.01 16.57
N PHE A 269 5.95 21.64 15.49
CA PHE A 269 6.35 20.92 14.27
C PHE A 269 7.61 20.07 14.49
N HIS A 270 8.54 20.53 15.35
CA HIS A 270 9.76 19.78 15.61
C HIS A 270 9.44 18.44 16.26
N GLN A 271 8.68 18.43 17.38
CA GLN A 271 8.29 17.19 18.03
C GLN A 271 7.31 16.37 17.20
N GLY A 272 6.41 16.99 16.46
CA GLY A 272 5.43 16.32 15.60
C GLY A 272 6.06 15.51 14.46
N PHE A 273 7.24 15.90 13.97
CA PHE A 273 7.88 15.30 12.79
C PHE A 273 9.25 14.68 13.05
N ILE A 274 9.55 14.28 14.30
CA ILE A 274 10.67 13.39 14.58
C ILE A 274 10.32 12.00 14.05
N LEU A 275 10.84 11.67 12.86
CA LEU A 275 10.50 10.43 12.16
C LEU A 275 11.05 9.19 12.86
N TRP A 276 12.23 9.29 13.45
CA TRP A 276 12.86 8.18 14.13
C TRP A 276 13.02 8.45 15.63
N ARG A 277 12.27 7.71 16.44
CA ARG A 277 12.41 7.66 17.89
C ARG A 277 13.02 6.30 18.27
N GLY A 278 13.57 6.15 19.46
CA GLY A 278 14.26 4.93 19.91
C GLY A 278 13.46 3.63 19.72
N ILE A 279 14.13 2.50 19.73
CA ILE A 279 13.52 1.15 19.78
C ILE A 279 13.19 0.81 21.23
N GLY A 280 12.14 0.00 21.48
CA GLY A 280 11.72 -0.41 22.82
C GLY A 280 10.70 0.55 23.49
N VAL A 281 10.33 1.63 22.80
CA VAL A 281 9.23 2.51 23.24
C VAL A 281 7.91 1.91 22.81
N ASP A 282 6.96 1.78 23.74
CA ASP A 282 5.57 1.39 23.42
C ASP A 282 4.82 2.64 22.91
N PHE A 283 4.43 2.61 21.63
CA PHE A 283 3.71 3.69 20.99
C PHE A 283 2.18 3.53 21.05
N GLN A 284 1.68 2.47 21.69
CA GLN A 284 0.23 2.26 21.86
C GLN A 284 -0.38 3.40 22.68
N GLY A 285 -1.43 4.04 22.14
CA GLY A 285 -2.06 5.20 22.76
C GLY A 285 -1.40 6.55 22.44
N GLY A 286 -0.19 6.54 21.83
CA GLY A 286 0.57 7.73 21.47
C GLY A 286 1.42 8.29 22.61
N ILE A 287 2.56 8.86 22.27
CA ILE A 287 3.54 9.43 23.21
C ILE A 287 3.75 10.93 23.07
N LEU A 288 3.14 11.54 22.01
CA LEU A 288 3.29 12.95 21.73
C LEU A 288 2.35 13.80 22.58
N ASP A 289 2.79 15.01 22.91
CA ASP A 289 1.96 16.03 23.55
C ASP A 289 0.88 16.60 22.60
N ALA A 290 0.03 17.46 23.12
CA ALA A 290 -1.08 18.05 22.36
C ALA A 290 -0.60 18.93 21.22
N ALA A 291 0.43 19.76 21.42
CA ALA A 291 0.93 20.70 20.41
C ALA A 291 1.57 19.98 19.23
N ALA A 292 2.34 18.91 19.49
CA ALA A 292 2.94 18.07 18.45
C ALA A 292 1.87 17.32 17.64
N ARG A 293 0.84 16.75 18.29
CA ARG A 293 -0.28 16.10 17.61
C ARG A 293 -1.11 17.10 16.79
N THR A 294 -1.30 18.31 17.30
CA THR A 294 -1.97 19.39 16.57
C THR A 294 -1.21 19.78 15.30
N ALA A 295 0.12 19.90 15.38
CA ALA A 295 0.96 20.16 14.21
C ALA A 295 0.78 19.07 13.13
N ILE A 296 0.80 17.80 13.51
CA ILE A 296 0.57 16.67 12.58
C ILE A 296 -0.79 16.78 11.90
N GLN A 297 -1.86 17.01 12.69
CA GLN A 297 -3.23 17.12 12.17
C GLN A 297 -3.38 18.29 11.21
N MET A 298 -2.80 19.44 11.52
CA MET A 298 -2.88 20.63 10.65
C MET A 298 -2.12 20.44 9.34
N VAL A 299 -0.92 19.86 9.37
CA VAL A 299 -0.16 19.54 8.14
C VAL A 299 -0.94 18.55 7.26
N HIS A 300 -1.59 17.54 7.85
CA HIS A 300 -2.45 16.62 7.11
C HIS A 300 -3.61 17.35 6.41
N ARG A 301 -4.24 18.34 7.06
CA ARG A 301 -5.32 19.14 6.45
C ARG A 301 -4.82 20.05 5.32
N PHE A 302 -3.66 20.71 5.51
CA PHE A 302 -3.06 21.52 4.44
C PHE A 302 -2.67 20.67 3.23
N GLY A 303 -2.08 19.48 3.48
CA GLY A 303 -1.80 18.51 2.43
C GLY A 303 -3.08 18.06 1.70
N ALA A 304 -4.16 17.80 2.44
CA ALA A 304 -5.45 17.42 1.85
C ALA A 304 -6.02 18.53 0.94
N ALA A 305 -5.91 19.80 1.35
CA ALA A 305 -6.33 20.94 0.51
C ALA A 305 -5.50 21.04 -0.77
N ALA A 306 -4.17 20.87 -0.68
CA ALA A 306 -3.29 20.89 -1.85
C ALA A 306 -3.60 19.74 -2.83
N VAL A 307 -3.77 18.52 -2.31
CA VAL A 307 -4.16 17.33 -3.12
C VAL A 307 -5.53 17.56 -3.75
N PHE A 308 -6.50 18.08 -2.99
CA PHE A 308 -7.84 18.36 -3.50
C PHE A 308 -7.81 19.29 -4.71
N VAL A 309 -7.10 20.41 -4.63
CA VAL A 309 -6.98 21.38 -5.73
C VAL A 309 -6.30 20.73 -6.94
N TYR A 310 -5.21 20.02 -6.73
CA TYR A 310 -4.46 19.38 -7.81
C TYR A 310 -5.25 18.28 -8.52
N GLU A 311 -5.85 17.37 -7.75
CA GLU A 311 -6.61 16.25 -8.31
C GLU A 311 -7.90 16.71 -9.02
N LEU A 312 -8.56 17.76 -8.53
CA LEU A 312 -9.70 18.36 -9.20
C LEU A 312 -9.30 19.00 -10.54
N TRP A 313 -8.16 19.69 -10.58
CA TRP A 313 -7.57 20.18 -11.83
C TRP A 313 -7.26 19.02 -12.79
N LEU A 314 -6.65 17.93 -12.31
CA LEU A 314 -6.33 16.75 -13.11
C LEU A 314 -7.60 16.08 -13.65
N ALA A 315 -8.66 15.98 -12.83
CA ALA A 315 -9.97 15.48 -13.26
C ALA A 315 -10.54 16.36 -14.41
N HIS A 316 -10.47 17.69 -14.26
CA HIS A 316 -10.89 18.61 -15.34
C HIS A 316 -10.10 18.39 -16.62
N GLN A 317 -8.79 18.26 -16.57
CA GLN A 317 -7.95 17.99 -17.74
C GLN A 317 -8.26 16.64 -18.39
N ALA A 318 -8.50 15.60 -17.59
CA ALA A 318 -8.93 14.29 -18.09
C ALA A 318 -10.28 14.39 -18.83
N GLY A 319 -11.22 15.18 -18.31
CA GLY A 319 -12.51 15.44 -18.95
C GLY A 319 -12.36 16.14 -20.30
N ARG A 320 -11.48 17.15 -20.40
CA ARG A 320 -11.16 17.86 -21.67
C ARG A 320 -10.46 16.96 -22.68
N ALA A 321 -9.66 15.99 -22.22
CA ALA A 321 -9.03 15.00 -23.07
C ALA A 321 -9.98 13.88 -23.56
N GLY A 322 -11.27 13.94 -23.21
CA GLY A 322 -12.30 12.99 -23.62
C GLY A 322 -12.54 11.84 -22.64
N LEU A 323 -11.85 11.80 -21.49
CA LEU A 323 -12.02 10.78 -20.45
C LEU A 323 -13.10 11.18 -19.42
N ARG A 324 -14.31 11.57 -19.89
CA ARG A 324 -15.38 12.13 -19.05
C ARG A 324 -15.78 11.21 -17.87
N GLY A 325 -15.96 9.90 -18.13
CA GLY A 325 -16.32 8.96 -17.06
C GLY A 325 -15.23 8.85 -15.98
N HIS A 326 -13.97 8.88 -16.38
CA HIS A 326 -12.82 8.87 -15.48
C HIS A 326 -12.72 10.18 -14.67
N ALA A 327 -12.93 11.32 -15.33
CA ALA A 327 -12.95 12.64 -14.68
C ALA A 327 -14.04 12.73 -13.59
N ILE A 328 -15.24 12.26 -13.91
CA ILE A 328 -16.37 12.22 -12.95
C ILE A 328 -16.04 11.28 -11.78
N ALA A 329 -15.54 10.08 -12.05
CA ALA A 329 -15.19 9.13 -11.02
C ALA A 329 -14.12 9.69 -10.07
N LEU A 330 -13.05 10.31 -10.61
CA LEU A 330 -11.99 10.92 -9.80
C LEU A 330 -12.53 12.08 -8.94
N ALA A 331 -13.36 12.96 -9.51
CA ALA A 331 -13.97 14.06 -8.77
C ALA A 331 -14.90 13.58 -7.64
N LEU A 332 -15.75 12.58 -7.92
CA LEU A 332 -16.66 12.04 -6.90
C LEU A 332 -15.91 11.32 -5.77
N LEU A 333 -14.88 10.54 -6.09
CA LEU A 333 -14.04 9.90 -5.09
C LEU A 333 -13.30 10.93 -4.23
N LEU A 334 -12.84 12.03 -4.83
CA LEU A 334 -12.17 13.12 -4.12
C LEU A 334 -13.12 13.82 -3.15
N LEU A 335 -14.33 14.13 -3.59
CA LEU A 335 -15.37 14.73 -2.73
C LEU A 335 -15.75 13.79 -1.58
N LEU A 336 -15.93 12.50 -1.87
CA LEU A 336 -16.21 11.49 -0.86
C LEU A 336 -15.07 11.39 0.16
N GLN A 337 -13.81 11.40 -0.30
CA GLN A 337 -12.64 11.33 0.56
C GLN A 337 -12.56 12.50 1.54
N VAL A 338 -12.82 13.72 1.05
CA VAL A 338 -12.85 14.92 1.89
C VAL A 338 -14.02 14.84 2.88
N ALA A 339 -15.21 14.43 2.44
CA ALA A 339 -16.37 14.27 3.32
C ALA A 339 -16.10 13.26 4.44
N LEU A 340 -15.51 12.10 4.13
CA LEU A 340 -15.10 11.10 5.12
C LEU A 340 -14.03 11.64 6.09
N GLY A 341 -13.07 12.43 5.59
CA GLY A 341 -12.05 13.06 6.41
C GLY A 341 -12.62 14.07 7.41
N ILE A 342 -13.54 14.93 6.98
CA ILE A 342 -14.26 15.87 7.84
C ILE A 342 -15.13 15.12 8.86
N SER A 343 -15.87 14.10 8.40
CA SER A 343 -16.72 13.28 9.26
C SER A 343 -15.94 12.58 10.37
N ASN A 344 -14.71 12.12 10.10
CA ASN A 344 -13.83 11.53 11.12
C ASN A 344 -13.59 12.49 12.29
N VAL A 345 -13.35 13.76 12.01
CA VAL A 345 -13.05 14.76 13.04
C VAL A 345 -14.34 15.22 13.74
N VAL A 346 -15.36 15.54 12.97
CA VAL A 346 -16.63 16.08 13.51
C VAL A 346 -17.37 15.04 14.37
N LEU A 347 -17.35 13.77 13.96
CA LEU A 347 -18.08 12.68 14.64
C LEU A 347 -17.22 11.90 15.65
N GLY A 348 -15.98 12.34 15.95
CA GLY A 348 -15.13 11.69 16.96
C GLY A 348 -14.54 10.34 16.53
N LEU A 349 -14.17 10.22 15.26
CA LEU A 349 -13.47 9.07 14.67
C LEU A 349 -14.27 7.74 14.71
N PRO A 350 -15.50 7.69 14.16
CA PRO A 350 -16.24 6.43 14.09
C PRO A 350 -15.48 5.40 13.27
N LEU A 351 -15.31 4.18 13.80
CA LEU A 351 -14.49 3.13 13.20
C LEU A 351 -14.81 2.86 11.73
N ALA A 352 -16.10 2.77 11.39
CA ALA A 352 -16.54 2.51 10.02
C ALA A 352 -16.13 3.65 9.06
N ILE A 353 -16.26 4.91 9.48
CA ILE A 353 -15.89 6.09 8.67
C ILE A 353 -14.38 6.15 8.51
N ALA A 354 -13.61 5.87 9.57
CA ALA A 354 -12.17 5.88 9.52
C ALA A 354 -11.60 4.78 8.61
N VAL A 355 -12.20 3.59 8.62
CA VAL A 355 -11.87 2.50 7.68
C VAL A 355 -12.27 2.88 6.26
N ALA A 356 -13.47 3.45 6.06
CA ALA A 356 -13.92 3.91 4.74
C ALA A 356 -13.02 5.03 4.18
N HIS A 357 -12.50 5.92 5.02
CA HIS A 357 -11.54 6.95 4.61
C HIS A 357 -10.23 6.34 4.07
N THR A 358 -9.73 5.27 4.68
CA THR A 358 -8.59 4.51 4.15
C THR A 358 -8.92 3.83 2.82
N GLY A 359 -10.13 3.25 2.70
CA GLY A 359 -10.63 2.67 1.45
C GLY A 359 -10.79 3.69 0.33
N GLY A 360 -11.28 4.90 0.65
CA GLY A 360 -11.40 6.00 -0.31
C GLY A 360 -10.05 6.45 -0.86
N ALA A 361 -9.01 6.52 0.00
CA ALA A 361 -7.64 6.82 -0.44
C ALA A 361 -7.10 5.72 -1.40
N ALA A 362 -7.41 4.45 -1.14
CA ALA A 362 -7.05 3.35 -2.03
C ALA A 362 -7.79 3.44 -3.37
N LEU A 363 -9.08 3.79 -3.38
CA LEU A 363 -9.85 3.99 -4.61
C LEU A 363 -9.34 5.19 -5.42
N LEU A 364 -8.94 6.30 -4.79
CA LEU A 364 -8.27 7.41 -5.46
C LEU A 364 -6.96 6.95 -6.10
N MET A 365 -6.13 6.19 -5.38
CA MET A 365 -4.90 5.61 -5.92
C MET A 365 -5.20 4.72 -7.15
N PHE A 366 -6.23 3.88 -7.08
CA PHE A 366 -6.67 3.05 -8.20
C PHE A 366 -7.11 3.89 -9.41
N ALA A 367 -7.87 4.97 -9.19
CA ALA A 367 -8.29 5.87 -10.25
C ALA A 367 -7.09 6.54 -10.96
N LEU A 368 -6.09 7.00 -10.19
CA LEU A 368 -4.87 7.59 -10.75
C LEU A 368 -4.02 6.56 -11.51
N VAL A 369 -3.85 5.35 -10.97
CA VAL A 369 -3.15 4.25 -11.67
C VAL A 369 -3.88 3.86 -12.95
N THR A 370 -5.22 3.87 -12.94
CA THR A 370 -6.03 3.64 -14.14
C THR A 370 -5.79 4.73 -15.19
N LEU A 371 -5.73 6.01 -14.78
CA LEU A 371 -5.39 7.11 -15.67
C LEU A 371 -3.99 6.93 -16.28
N LEU A 372 -3.00 6.61 -15.44
CA LEU A 372 -1.64 6.31 -15.91
C LEU A 372 -1.59 5.16 -16.92
N ALA A 373 -2.34 4.09 -16.68
CA ALA A 373 -2.38 2.95 -17.57
C ALA A 373 -2.96 3.32 -18.96
N ARG A 374 -3.97 4.21 -18.98
CA ARG A 374 -4.59 4.72 -20.22
C ARG A 374 -3.70 5.70 -20.98
N THR A 375 -2.95 6.55 -20.27
CA THR A 375 -2.07 7.55 -20.91
C THR A 375 -0.86 6.92 -21.61
N ARG A 376 -0.43 5.74 -21.17
CA ARG A 376 0.71 5.03 -21.77
C ARG A 376 0.37 4.17 -22.99
N GLY A 377 -0.88 3.78 -23.22
CA GLY A 377 -1.29 2.90 -24.33
C GLY A 377 -0.40 1.63 -24.49
N ILE A 378 -0.68 0.82 -25.50
CA ILE A 378 0.27 -0.18 -25.99
C ILE A 378 0.99 0.46 -27.19
N GLU A 379 2.30 0.69 -27.10
CA GLU A 379 3.10 1.01 -28.28
C GLU A 379 2.97 -0.18 -29.23
N GLY A 380 2.19 0.00 -30.30
CA GLY A 380 2.11 -0.97 -31.37
C GLY A 380 3.51 -1.16 -31.97
N HIS A 381 3.84 -2.38 -32.36
CA HIS A 381 5.04 -2.72 -33.14
C HIS A 381 4.97 -2.08 -34.55
N SER A 382 4.88 -0.75 -34.66
CA SER A 382 4.87 -0.01 -35.90
C SER A 382 6.27 0.33 -36.43
N GLY A 383 7.31 -0.26 -35.86
CA GLY A 383 8.71 -0.03 -36.23
C GLY A 383 9.29 -1.02 -37.25
N MET A 384 8.53 -1.96 -37.79
CA MET A 384 9.10 -3.01 -38.65
C MET A 384 8.40 -3.15 -40.03
N GLN A 385 7.58 -2.19 -40.45
CA GLN A 385 6.93 -2.22 -41.77
C GLN A 385 7.34 -1.12 -42.75
N THR A 386 8.29 -0.24 -42.43
CA THR A 386 8.77 0.80 -43.39
C THR A 386 10.12 0.48 -44.01
N ALA A 387 10.69 -0.70 -43.83
CA ALA A 387 11.96 -1.09 -44.44
C ALA A 387 11.83 -2.03 -45.67
N SER A 388 10.62 -2.31 -46.14
CA SER A 388 10.42 -3.24 -47.27
C SER A 388 9.61 -2.68 -48.46
N ALA A 389 9.71 -1.37 -48.69
CA ALA A 389 9.17 -0.77 -49.91
C ALA A 389 10.22 0.14 -50.56
N MET A 390 11.36 -0.42 -50.96
CA MET A 390 12.14 0.16 -52.05
C MET A 390 11.61 -0.44 -53.37
N PRO A 391 11.06 0.34 -54.29
CA PRO A 391 10.73 -0.15 -55.62
C PRO A 391 12.03 -0.42 -56.37
N ALA A 392 12.18 -1.62 -56.90
CA ALA A 392 13.15 -1.91 -57.93
C ALA A 392 12.76 -1.11 -59.17
N ALA A 393 13.48 -0.03 -59.42
CA ALA A 393 13.36 0.75 -60.66
C ALA A 393 14.58 0.52 -61.53
N ALA A 394 14.36 -0.29 -62.58
CA ALA A 394 14.84 -0.16 -63.94
C ALA A 394 16.35 -0.18 -64.20
N ALA A 395 16.83 -1.36 -64.56
CA ALA A 395 17.89 -1.51 -65.55
C ALA A 395 17.28 -1.24 -66.95
N ARG A 396 17.70 -0.18 -67.59
CA ARG A 396 17.92 -0.09 -69.03
C ARG A 396 18.98 0.97 -69.32
#